data_d0a035ead8ca6a0794b00842adf15628
#
_entry.id   d0a035ead8ca6a0794b00842adf15628
#
_cell.length_a   1.000
_cell.length_b   1.000
_cell.length_c   1.000
_cell.angle_alpha   90.00
_cell.angle_beta   90.00
_cell.angle_gamma   90.00
#
_symmetry.space_group_name_H-M   'P 1'
#
loop_
_entity.id
_entity.type
_entity.pdbx_description
1 polymer ?
#
loop_
_entity_poly.entity_id
_entity_poly.type
_entity_poly.pdbx_seq_one_letter_code
_entity_poly.pdbx_strand_id
1 'polypeptide(L)'
;MSGVTKIIFFIESPFSERKYGRYGIELLQKNGFDVEVWDFTLFLNPRAHQHVTVPDPINFAGYRRFPTKQDARAAISQLPPHCFVMCLIVYQYRSLAVYRALSASQVRYGVVMTNAVPVASAVRDPRSVLDLIKQSSPARLFSVLFGRIPFRYVGIRPATVSLAGGAQSLQRKFGYPMNQDTHILWAHTRDYDVYLNEREKPVQEDAGMGVFLDEYLPFHPDYVQSGMPPPSGPDSYFPALRRLFDAFERDLKIRIVIAAHPLARYEEHPEYFGGREIIQGKTLELIRKSRFAIAHESTALNFAVLFDKPVLFVTTDEIERNPREARFIHAMAGWLNKTVINADAPLDRDWERELTVDEDAYARYREAYIKKNGSPEKQTWQILADYLKASEV
;
A
#
# COMPACT_ATOMS: atom_id res chain seq x y z
N MET A 1 11.16 -15.94 -31.49
CA MET A 1 11.80 -15.98 -30.15
C MET A 1 10.93 -16.87 -29.28
N SER A 2 11.52 -17.81 -28.51
CA SER A 2 10.71 -18.64 -27.59
C SER A 2 10.02 -17.73 -26.57
N GLY A 3 8.72 -17.92 -26.39
CA GLY A 3 7.91 -17.11 -25.49
C GLY A 3 8.33 -17.18 -24.04
N VAL A 4 7.77 -16.30 -23.20
CA VAL A 4 7.98 -16.32 -21.76
C VAL A 4 7.25 -17.53 -21.17
N THR A 5 7.98 -18.45 -20.57
CA THR A 5 7.42 -19.63 -19.89
C THR A 5 7.60 -19.59 -18.38
N LYS A 6 8.46 -18.69 -17.88
CA LYS A 6 8.77 -18.56 -16.45
C LYS A 6 8.65 -17.10 -15.98
N ILE A 7 8.02 -16.89 -14.83
CA ILE A 7 7.93 -15.59 -14.14
C ILE A 7 8.66 -15.71 -12.79
N ILE A 8 9.55 -14.75 -12.51
CA ILE A 8 10.32 -14.74 -11.26
C ILE A 8 10.07 -13.42 -10.54
N PHE A 9 9.51 -13.49 -9.33
CA PHE A 9 9.34 -12.33 -8.48
C PHE A 9 10.60 -12.05 -7.67
N PHE A 10 11.17 -10.86 -7.81
CA PHE A 10 12.26 -10.38 -6.96
C PHE A 10 11.66 -9.55 -5.82
N ILE A 11 11.91 -9.94 -4.57
CA ILE A 11 11.34 -9.31 -3.37
C ILE A 11 12.41 -8.87 -2.36
N GLU A 12 12.08 -7.85 -1.55
CA GLU A 12 12.94 -7.32 -0.48
C GLU A 12 12.28 -7.35 0.91
N SER A 13 11.27 -8.20 1.07
CA SER A 13 10.56 -8.41 2.34
C SER A 13 10.12 -9.86 2.46
N PRO A 14 10.10 -10.45 3.68
CA PRO A 14 9.84 -11.87 3.88
C PRO A 14 8.59 -12.37 3.14
N PHE A 15 8.68 -13.58 2.59
CA PHE A 15 7.59 -14.22 1.85
C PHE A 15 6.64 -14.95 2.81
N SER A 16 5.33 -14.86 2.57
CA SER A 16 4.28 -15.45 3.41
C SER A 16 3.10 -15.92 2.56
N GLU A 17 2.17 -16.69 3.15
CA GLU A 17 0.92 -17.12 2.50
C GLU A 17 0.13 -15.93 1.93
N ARG A 18 0.04 -14.85 2.71
CA ARG A 18 -0.58 -13.61 2.25
C ARG A 18 0.07 -13.04 0.98
N LYS A 19 1.40 -13.14 0.85
CA LYS A 19 2.13 -12.67 -0.34
C LYS A 19 2.00 -13.63 -1.50
N TYR A 20 1.91 -14.93 -1.24
CA TYR A 20 1.63 -15.93 -2.25
C TYR A 20 0.34 -15.61 -3.01
N GLY A 21 -0.75 -15.42 -2.29
CA GLY A 21 -2.01 -14.97 -2.89
C GLY A 21 -1.90 -13.58 -3.57
N ARG A 22 -1.20 -12.64 -2.91
CA ARG A 22 -1.01 -11.27 -3.42
C ARG A 22 -0.27 -11.23 -4.77
N TYR A 23 0.68 -12.11 -4.98
CA TYR A 23 1.44 -12.18 -6.24
C TYR A 23 0.74 -13.03 -7.30
N GLY A 24 -0.47 -13.51 -7.02
CA GLY A 24 -1.28 -14.28 -7.97
C GLY A 24 -0.57 -15.52 -8.50
N ILE A 25 0.24 -16.20 -7.65
CA ILE A 25 1.10 -17.30 -8.08
C ILE A 25 0.25 -18.41 -8.71
N GLU A 26 -0.83 -18.84 -8.07
CA GLU A 26 -1.73 -19.85 -8.63
C GLU A 26 -2.36 -19.43 -9.96
N LEU A 27 -2.76 -18.15 -10.07
CA LEU A 27 -3.33 -17.62 -11.30
C LEU A 27 -2.33 -17.67 -12.45
N LEU A 28 -1.07 -17.29 -12.18
CA LEU A 28 0.00 -17.35 -13.18
C LEU A 28 0.34 -18.78 -13.57
N GLN A 29 0.35 -19.71 -12.59
CA GLN A 29 0.54 -21.15 -12.86
C GLN A 29 -0.62 -21.74 -13.69
N LYS A 30 -1.88 -21.39 -13.38
CA LYS A 30 -3.04 -21.75 -14.19
C LYS A 30 -2.97 -21.18 -15.61
N ASN A 31 -2.26 -20.09 -15.79
CA ASN A 31 -1.99 -19.51 -17.11
C ASN A 31 -0.81 -20.18 -17.84
N GLY A 32 -0.18 -21.20 -17.26
CA GLY A 32 0.88 -22.00 -17.86
C GLY A 32 2.30 -21.50 -17.60
N PHE A 33 2.48 -20.52 -16.70
CA PHE A 33 3.81 -20.06 -16.31
C PHE A 33 4.39 -20.89 -15.16
N ASP A 34 5.66 -21.23 -15.25
CA ASP A 34 6.45 -21.62 -14.08
C ASP A 34 6.75 -20.37 -13.24
N VAL A 35 6.49 -20.43 -11.93
CA VAL A 35 6.62 -19.24 -11.08
C VAL A 35 7.62 -19.50 -9.95
N GLU A 36 8.56 -18.57 -9.79
CA GLU A 36 9.50 -18.55 -8.66
C GLU A 36 9.42 -17.21 -7.90
N VAL A 37 9.79 -17.24 -6.62
CA VAL A 37 9.95 -16.07 -5.77
C VAL A 37 11.37 -16.05 -5.22
N TRP A 38 12.13 -15.03 -5.57
CA TRP A 38 13.51 -14.82 -5.15
C TRP A 38 13.59 -13.74 -4.08
N ASP A 39 13.90 -14.15 -2.87
CA ASP A 39 13.91 -13.30 -1.68
C ASP A 39 15.32 -12.79 -1.37
N PHE A 40 15.49 -11.48 -1.48
CA PHE A 40 16.74 -10.77 -1.19
C PHE A 40 16.69 -10.02 0.16
N THR A 41 15.68 -10.26 1.00
CA THR A 41 15.47 -9.55 2.27
C THR A 41 16.69 -9.55 3.16
N LEU A 42 17.40 -10.68 3.26
CA LEU A 42 18.52 -10.87 4.17
C LEU A 42 19.62 -9.82 4.03
N PHE A 43 19.95 -9.42 2.80
CA PHE A 43 20.99 -8.40 2.59
C PHE A 43 20.45 -7.03 2.17
N LEU A 44 19.24 -6.96 1.62
CA LEU A 44 18.64 -5.67 1.27
C LEU A 44 17.98 -5.00 2.48
N ASN A 45 17.35 -5.77 3.35
CA ASN A 45 16.61 -5.27 4.50
C ASN A 45 16.79 -6.16 5.75
N PRO A 46 18.02 -6.28 6.28
CA PRO A 46 18.31 -7.20 7.40
C PRO A 46 17.50 -6.88 8.66
N ARG A 47 17.14 -5.61 8.90
CA ARG A 47 16.28 -5.24 10.04
C ARG A 47 14.87 -5.81 9.90
N ALA A 48 14.29 -5.79 8.71
CA ALA A 48 12.98 -6.40 8.48
C ALA A 48 13.00 -7.92 8.76
N HIS A 49 14.10 -8.58 8.44
CA HIS A 49 14.26 -10.00 8.73
C HIS A 49 14.34 -10.30 10.24
N GLN A 50 14.96 -9.41 11.02
CA GLN A 50 15.12 -9.59 12.47
C GLN A 50 13.85 -9.26 13.27
N HIS A 51 13.05 -8.33 12.81
CA HIS A 51 11.92 -7.77 13.56
C HIS A 51 10.53 -8.15 13.01
N VAL A 52 10.46 -8.71 11.82
CA VAL A 52 9.19 -9.16 11.23
C VAL A 52 9.04 -10.65 11.40
N THR A 53 8.27 -11.07 12.40
CA THR A 53 7.75 -12.43 12.46
C THR A 53 6.81 -12.62 11.28
N VAL A 54 7.10 -13.60 10.43
CA VAL A 54 6.19 -13.99 9.33
C VAL A 54 5.06 -14.79 9.96
N PRO A 55 3.83 -14.26 10.05
CA PRO A 55 2.74 -14.96 10.73
C PRO A 55 2.43 -16.32 10.10
N ASP A 56 2.52 -16.38 8.77
CA ASP A 56 2.14 -17.54 7.97
C ASP A 56 3.30 -17.95 7.04
N PRO A 57 4.31 -18.67 7.54
CA PRO A 57 5.39 -19.18 6.69
C PRO A 57 4.82 -20.17 5.67
N ILE A 58 5.18 -19.96 4.40
CA ILE A 58 4.72 -20.83 3.32
C ILE A 58 5.81 -21.80 2.87
N ASN A 59 5.41 -23.08 2.63
CA ASN A 59 6.23 -24.06 1.95
C ASN A 59 5.86 -24.05 0.45
N PHE A 60 6.57 -23.23 -0.32
CA PHE A 60 6.41 -23.10 -1.77
C PHE A 60 7.69 -23.55 -2.48
N ALA A 61 7.61 -24.57 -3.32
CA ALA A 61 8.78 -25.15 -4.00
C ALA A 61 9.56 -24.15 -4.87
N GLY A 62 8.88 -23.13 -5.41
CA GLY A 62 9.48 -22.04 -6.18
C GLY A 62 10.12 -20.93 -5.35
N TYR A 63 10.13 -21.04 -4.01
CA TYR A 63 10.72 -20.03 -3.13
C TYR A 63 12.21 -20.24 -2.96
N ARG A 64 12.99 -19.20 -3.29
CA ARG A 64 14.46 -19.20 -3.16
C ARG A 64 14.92 -18.00 -2.35
N ARG A 65 15.83 -18.23 -1.41
CA ARG A 65 16.38 -17.24 -0.51
C ARG A 65 17.84 -16.97 -0.81
N PHE A 66 18.25 -15.71 -0.85
CA PHE A 66 19.63 -15.31 -1.15
C PHE A 66 20.22 -14.56 0.04
N PRO A 67 21.13 -15.19 0.79
CA PRO A 67 21.71 -14.57 1.99
C PRO A 67 22.70 -13.45 1.66
N THR A 68 23.38 -13.53 0.51
CA THR A 68 24.41 -12.55 0.13
C THR A 68 24.19 -11.94 -1.25
N LYS A 69 24.78 -10.77 -1.47
CA LYS A 69 24.82 -10.12 -2.78
C LYS A 69 25.53 -10.97 -3.84
N GLN A 70 26.52 -11.77 -3.43
CA GLN A 70 27.28 -12.62 -4.33
C GLN A 70 26.41 -13.78 -4.84
N ASP A 71 25.69 -14.47 -3.97
CA ASP A 71 24.77 -15.53 -4.35
C ASP A 71 23.67 -15.03 -5.27
N ALA A 72 23.10 -13.86 -4.94
CA ALA A 72 22.11 -13.21 -5.77
C ALA A 72 22.63 -12.90 -7.18
N ARG A 73 23.84 -12.32 -7.29
CA ARG A 73 24.45 -12.02 -8.60
C ARG A 73 24.74 -13.27 -9.43
N ALA A 74 25.26 -14.32 -8.79
CA ALA A 74 25.54 -15.60 -9.46
C ALA A 74 24.24 -16.21 -10.02
N ALA A 75 23.17 -16.26 -9.21
CA ALA A 75 21.89 -16.76 -9.68
C ALA A 75 21.27 -15.91 -10.81
N ILE A 76 21.31 -14.57 -10.68
CA ILE A 76 20.76 -13.65 -11.70
C ILE A 76 21.52 -13.79 -13.04
N SER A 77 22.84 -14.04 -13.00
CA SER A 77 23.62 -14.24 -14.23
C SER A 77 23.28 -15.52 -14.98
N GLN A 78 22.60 -16.45 -14.33
CA GLN A 78 22.18 -17.75 -14.89
C GLN A 78 20.67 -17.78 -15.23
N LEU A 79 20.00 -16.63 -15.23
CA LEU A 79 18.59 -16.56 -15.59
C LEU A 79 18.36 -17.06 -17.02
N PRO A 80 17.38 -17.95 -17.25
CA PRO A 80 17.08 -18.44 -18.59
C PRO A 80 16.48 -17.34 -19.46
N PRO A 81 16.76 -17.34 -20.78
CA PRO A 81 16.32 -16.26 -21.67
C PRO A 81 14.80 -16.17 -21.85
N HIS A 82 14.06 -17.25 -21.56
CA HIS A 82 12.60 -17.34 -21.62
C HIS A 82 11.92 -16.96 -20.30
N CYS A 83 12.63 -16.36 -19.36
CA CYS A 83 12.00 -15.85 -18.14
C CYS A 83 11.68 -14.36 -18.22
N PHE A 84 10.71 -13.94 -17.41
CA PHE A 84 10.34 -12.57 -17.14
C PHE A 84 10.47 -12.28 -15.65
N VAL A 85 11.14 -11.20 -15.27
CA VAL A 85 11.31 -10.85 -13.86
C VAL A 85 10.34 -9.77 -13.46
N MET A 86 9.49 -10.02 -12.46
CA MET A 86 8.74 -8.96 -11.76
C MET A 86 9.56 -8.45 -10.59
N CYS A 87 10.19 -7.28 -10.77
CA CYS A 87 11.04 -6.67 -9.75
C CYS A 87 10.21 -5.81 -8.81
N LEU A 88 9.92 -6.32 -7.60
CA LEU A 88 9.20 -5.62 -6.54
C LEU A 88 10.14 -4.93 -5.54
N ILE A 89 11.42 -4.81 -5.90
CA ILE A 89 12.47 -4.18 -5.10
C ILE A 89 12.51 -2.70 -5.46
N VAL A 90 12.45 -1.82 -4.46
CA VAL A 90 12.58 -0.37 -4.69
C VAL A 90 13.99 -0.04 -5.15
N TYR A 91 14.11 0.81 -6.18
CA TYR A 91 15.40 1.29 -6.68
C TYR A 91 16.05 2.24 -5.68
N GLN A 92 17.11 1.77 -5.04
CA GLN A 92 17.91 2.49 -4.02
C GLN A 92 19.37 2.06 -4.13
N TYR A 93 20.26 2.75 -3.43
CA TYR A 93 21.68 2.38 -3.37
C TYR A 93 21.90 0.92 -2.95
N ARG A 94 21.20 0.44 -1.94
CA ARG A 94 21.32 -0.94 -1.45
C ARG A 94 20.88 -2.01 -2.47
N SER A 95 19.94 -1.68 -3.37
CA SER A 95 19.44 -2.58 -4.43
C SER A 95 20.21 -2.47 -5.75
N LEU A 96 21.18 -1.55 -5.83
CA LEU A 96 21.98 -1.29 -7.05
C LEU A 96 22.62 -2.57 -7.62
N ALA A 97 23.15 -3.43 -6.75
CA ALA A 97 23.81 -4.66 -7.18
C ALA A 97 22.84 -5.62 -7.89
N VAL A 98 21.59 -5.73 -7.38
CA VAL A 98 20.53 -6.55 -7.99
C VAL A 98 20.13 -5.98 -9.36
N TYR A 99 19.85 -4.69 -9.43
CA TYR A 99 19.48 -4.03 -10.70
C TYR A 99 20.57 -4.07 -11.75
N ARG A 100 21.85 -3.94 -11.37
CA ARG A 100 22.98 -4.10 -12.28
C ARG A 100 23.11 -5.54 -12.79
N ALA A 101 22.98 -6.53 -11.91
CA ALA A 101 23.00 -7.92 -12.30
C ALA A 101 21.84 -8.26 -13.25
N LEU A 102 20.64 -7.79 -12.95
CA LEU A 102 19.46 -7.94 -13.80
C LEU A 102 19.65 -7.24 -15.17
N SER A 103 20.28 -6.06 -15.19
CA SER A 103 20.60 -5.38 -16.43
C SER A 103 21.64 -6.13 -17.27
N ALA A 104 22.63 -6.74 -16.63
CA ALA A 104 23.68 -7.53 -17.30
C ALA A 104 23.14 -8.87 -17.86
N SER A 105 22.15 -9.49 -17.22
CA SER A 105 21.55 -10.75 -17.67
C SER A 105 20.76 -10.63 -18.97
N GLN A 106 20.45 -9.41 -19.43
CA GLN A 106 19.63 -9.12 -20.61
C GLN A 106 18.17 -9.62 -20.52
N VAL A 107 17.75 -10.22 -19.41
CA VAL A 107 16.37 -10.68 -19.19
C VAL A 107 15.43 -9.48 -19.10
N ARG A 108 14.24 -9.60 -19.71
CA ARG A 108 13.17 -8.58 -19.62
C ARG A 108 12.62 -8.54 -18.19
N TYR A 109 12.35 -7.34 -17.68
CA TYR A 109 11.74 -7.21 -16.39
C TYR A 109 10.67 -6.13 -16.33
N GLY A 110 9.74 -6.30 -15.40
CA GLY A 110 8.67 -5.35 -15.08
C GLY A 110 8.78 -4.84 -13.65
N VAL A 111 8.09 -3.75 -13.39
CA VAL A 111 7.93 -3.12 -12.07
C VAL A 111 6.45 -2.87 -11.78
N VAL A 112 6.10 -2.64 -10.50
CA VAL A 112 4.72 -2.41 -10.07
C VAL A 112 4.60 -1.02 -9.45
N MET A 113 3.72 -0.21 -10.00
CA MET A 113 3.40 1.16 -9.55
C MET A 113 1.89 1.33 -9.30
N THR A 114 1.26 0.39 -8.61
CA THR A 114 -0.19 0.39 -8.44
C THR A 114 -0.69 1.11 -7.20
N ASN A 115 0.19 1.45 -6.24
CA ASN A 115 -0.21 1.97 -4.93
C ASN A 115 0.12 3.47 -4.79
N ALA A 116 -0.44 4.31 -5.66
CA ALA A 116 -0.42 5.74 -5.43
C ALA A 116 -1.46 6.10 -4.36
N VAL A 117 -1.11 7.03 -3.49
CA VAL A 117 -2.03 7.63 -2.50
C VAL A 117 -2.00 9.15 -2.67
N PRO A 118 -3.07 9.86 -2.32
CA PRO A 118 -3.05 11.30 -2.30
C PRO A 118 -1.89 11.82 -1.44
N VAL A 119 -1.04 12.62 -2.04
CA VAL A 119 0.03 13.31 -1.32
C VAL A 119 -0.23 14.79 -1.50
N ALA A 120 -0.36 15.53 -0.41
CA ALA A 120 -0.43 16.98 -0.48
C ALA A 120 0.80 17.49 -1.25
N SER A 121 0.57 18.36 -2.23
CA SER A 121 1.64 19.03 -2.95
C SER A 121 2.59 19.62 -1.92
N ALA A 122 3.82 19.12 -1.88
CA ALA A 122 4.80 19.63 -0.95
C ALA A 122 5.03 21.11 -1.29
N VAL A 123 4.37 22.00 -0.57
CA VAL A 123 4.87 23.36 -0.46
C VAL A 123 6.27 23.17 0.12
N ARG A 124 7.28 23.48 -0.69
CA ARG A 124 8.68 23.44 -0.27
C ARG A 124 8.89 24.55 0.75
N ASP A 125 8.48 24.29 1.99
CA ASP A 125 8.93 25.11 3.10
C ASP A 125 10.43 24.80 3.32
N PRO A 126 11.33 25.77 3.12
CA PRO A 126 12.75 25.60 3.35
C PRO A 126 13.07 25.09 4.76
N ARG A 127 12.23 25.41 5.75
CA ARG A 127 12.36 24.95 7.14
C ARG A 127 12.14 23.45 7.26
N SER A 128 11.14 22.89 6.53
CA SER A 128 10.89 21.45 6.54
C SER A 128 12.02 20.64 5.91
N VAL A 129 12.77 21.22 4.97
CA VAL A 129 13.94 20.58 4.36
C VAL A 129 15.12 20.56 5.35
N LEU A 130 15.32 21.63 6.09
CA LEU A 130 16.37 21.71 7.12
C LEU A 130 16.09 20.74 8.29
N ASP A 131 14.84 20.62 8.70
CA ASP A 131 14.44 19.68 9.76
C ASP A 131 14.54 18.22 9.29
N LEU A 132 14.23 17.93 8.04
CA LEU A 132 14.47 16.63 7.42
C LEU A 132 15.98 16.28 7.38
N ILE A 133 16.82 17.25 7.10
CA ILE A 133 18.29 17.06 7.09
C ILE A 133 18.79 16.80 8.51
N LYS A 134 18.33 17.57 9.49
CA LYS A 134 18.75 17.43 10.90
C LYS A 134 18.30 16.09 11.51
N GLN A 135 17.14 15.58 11.12
CA GLN A 135 16.57 14.32 11.63
C GLN A 135 16.95 13.08 10.80
N SER A 136 17.66 13.26 9.67
CA SER A 136 18.00 12.16 8.79
C SER A 136 19.39 11.62 9.08
N SER A 137 19.54 10.29 9.20
CA SER A 137 20.86 9.66 9.24
C SER A 137 21.64 9.93 7.94
N PRO A 138 22.99 9.98 7.97
CA PRO A 138 23.80 10.14 6.76
C PRO A 138 23.47 9.13 5.66
N ALA A 139 23.15 7.87 6.04
CA ALA A 139 22.74 6.84 5.12
C ALA A 139 21.40 7.15 4.41
N ARG A 140 20.44 7.78 5.10
CA ARG A 140 19.16 8.20 4.52
C ARG A 140 19.36 9.37 3.54
N LEU A 141 20.17 10.35 3.90
CA LEU A 141 20.53 11.46 3.01
C LEU A 141 21.21 10.95 1.74
N PHE A 142 22.15 10.02 1.88
CA PHE A 142 22.81 9.39 0.74
C PHE A 142 21.82 8.63 -0.15
N SER A 143 20.88 7.87 0.42
CA SER A 143 19.84 7.17 -0.35
C SER A 143 18.93 8.12 -1.12
N VAL A 144 18.57 9.27 -0.53
CA VAL A 144 17.76 10.30 -1.20
C VAL A 144 18.53 10.94 -2.35
N LEU A 145 19.81 11.26 -2.16
CA LEU A 145 20.68 11.81 -3.21
C LEU A 145 20.90 10.80 -4.32
N PHE A 146 21.17 9.53 -3.97
CA PHE A 146 21.33 8.45 -4.93
C PHE A 146 20.08 8.24 -5.79
N GLY A 147 18.89 8.29 -5.20
CA GLY A 147 17.62 8.17 -5.92
C GLY A 147 17.39 9.26 -6.98
N ARG A 148 18.17 10.36 -6.95
CA ARG A 148 18.14 11.41 -7.97
C ARG A 148 19.12 11.18 -9.12
N ILE A 149 20.06 10.23 -8.99
CA ILE A 149 20.99 9.87 -10.07
C ILE A 149 20.20 9.07 -11.10
N PRO A 150 20.14 9.52 -12.37
CA PRO A 150 19.46 8.77 -13.39
C PRO A 150 20.09 7.37 -13.54
N PHE A 151 19.27 6.35 -13.50
CA PHE A 151 19.67 4.94 -13.49
C PHE A 151 20.59 4.55 -14.65
N ARG A 152 20.48 5.22 -15.79
CA ARG A 152 21.35 5.02 -16.95
C ARG A 152 22.84 5.27 -16.66
N TYR A 153 23.15 6.24 -15.78
CA TYR A 153 24.55 6.55 -15.42
C TYR A 153 25.19 5.54 -14.48
N VAL A 154 24.36 4.68 -13.88
CA VAL A 154 24.84 3.61 -13.01
C VAL A 154 24.73 2.23 -13.66
N GLY A 155 24.58 2.18 -15.00
CA GLY A 155 24.59 0.94 -15.78
C GLY A 155 23.35 0.07 -15.61
N ILE A 156 22.18 0.69 -15.40
CA ILE A 156 20.91 -0.01 -15.27
C ILE A 156 20.07 0.25 -16.52
N ARG A 157 19.50 -0.83 -17.07
CA ARG A 157 18.51 -0.77 -18.15
C ARG A 157 17.12 -0.44 -17.58
N PRO A 158 16.27 0.26 -18.31
CA PRO A 158 14.88 0.47 -17.89
C PRO A 158 14.09 -0.83 -17.82
N ALA A 159 13.05 -0.85 -17.00
CA ALA A 159 12.04 -1.88 -17.04
C ALA A 159 11.34 -1.88 -18.41
N THR A 160 11.04 -3.06 -18.95
CA THR A 160 10.30 -3.18 -20.21
C THR A 160 8.80 -2.93 -20.02
N VAL A 161 8.28 -3.22 -18.82
CA VAL A 161 6.87 -3.08 -18.46
C VAL A 161 6.74 -2.44 -17.09
N SER A 162 5.75 -1.58 -16.92
CA SER A 162 5.28 -1.12 -15.61
C SER A 162 3.78 -1.40 -15.47
N LEU A 163 3.42 -2.18 -14.45
CA LEU A 163 2.03 -2.29 -14.03
C LEU A 163 1.66 -1.01 -13.27
N ALA A 164 0.68 -0.26 -13.78
CA ALA A 164 0.21 0.99 -13.18
C ALA A 164 -1.24 0.82 -12.70
N GLY A 165 -1.61 1.52 -11.64
CA GLY A 165 -2.97 1.54 -11.09
C GLY A 165 -3.80 2.72 -11.62
N GLY A 166 -4.22 3.61 -10.74
CA GLY A 166 -4.88 4.85 -11.14
C GLY A 166 -3.94 5.81 -11.88
N ALA A 167 -4.48 6.83 -12.52
CA ALA A 167 -3.75 7.79 -13.35
C ALA A 167 -2.58 8.49 -12.62
N GLN A 168 -2.67 8.65 -11.30
CA GLN A 168 -1.63 9.24 -10.46
C GLN A 168 -0.45 8.29 -10.17
N SER A 169 -0.55 7.00 -10.51
CA SER A 169 0.50 6.01 -10.25
C SER A 169 1.85 6.38 -10.86
N LEU A 170 1.84 7.04 -12.02
CA LEU A 170 3.04 7.42 -12.76
C LEU A 170 3.65 8.75 -12.32
N GLN A 171 3.00 9.51 -11.46
CA GLN A 171 3.52 10.80 -11.01
C GLN A 171 4.69 10.67 -10.01
N ARG A 172 4.90 9.50 -9.43
CA ARG A 172 6.09 9.20 -8.63
C ARG A 172 7.33 9.11 -9.53
N LYS A 173 8.05 10.21 -9.66
CA LYS A 173 9.27 10.31 -10.48
C LYS A 173 10.45 9.47 -9.99
N PHE A 174 10.38 8.88 -8.81
CA PHE A 174 11.49 8.19 -8.14
C PHE A 174 11.01 6.86 -7.55
N GLY A 175 11.78 5.80 -7.76
CA GLY A 175 11.56 4.51 -7.14
C GLY A 175 11.75 3.30 -8.04
N TYR A 176 11.67 3.47 -9.38
CA TYR A 176 11.92 2.39 -10.34
C TYR A 176 12.62 2.90 -11.60
N PRO A 177 13.52 2.09 -12.22
CA PRO A 177 14.16 2.42 -13.48
C PRO A 177 13.14 2.32 -14.63
N MET A 178 12.59 3.45 -15.04
CA MET A 178 11.63 3.58 -16.14
C MET A 178 12.03 4.74 -17.05
N ASN A 179 11.73 4.61 -18.34
CA ASN A 179 11.90 5.66 -19.33
C ASN A 179 10.71 5.69 -20.31
N GLN A 180 10.82 6.44 -21.38
CA GLN A 180 9.78 6.55 -22.41
C GLN A 180 9.48 5.23 -23.15
N ASP A 181 10.44 4.29 -23.18
CA ASP A 181 10.30 2.99 -23.86
C ASP A 181 9.66 1.94 -22.94
N THR A 182 9.48 2.25 -21.65
CA THR A 182 8.80 1.36 -20.71
C THR A 182 7.31 1.29 -21.06
N HIS A 183 6.83 0.09 -21.43
CA HIS A 183 5.41 -0.11 -21.72
C HIS A 183 4.59 0.00 -20.45
N ILE A 184 3.60 0.91 -20.44
CA ILE A 184 2.69 1.08 -19.29
C ILE A 184 1.49 0.17 -19.50
N LEU A 185 1.43 -0.86 -18.67
CA LEU A 185 0.31 -1.79 -18.61
C LEU A 185 -0.65 -1.33 -17.51
N TRP A 186 -1.73 -0.67 -17.94
CA TRP A 186 -2.75 -0.18 -17.00
C TRP A 186 -3.52 -1.34 -16.40
N ALA A 187 -3.38 -1.49 -15.11
CA ALA A 187 -4.10 -2.41 -14.25
C ALA A 187 -4.90 -1.60 -13.20
N HIS A 188 -4.72 -1.91 -11.94
CA HIS A 188 -5.38 -1.23 -10.83
C HIS A 188 -4.65 -1.52 -9.51
N THR A 189 -5.16 -0.96 -8.39
CA THR A 189 -4.64 -1.27 -7.06
C THR A 189 -4.99 -2.72 -6.68
N ARG A 190 -4.27 -3.25 -5.68
CA ARG A 190 -4.59 -4.55 -5.11
C ARG A 190 -6.01 -4.61 -4.52
N ASP A 191 -6.47 -3.51 -3.95
CA ASP A 191 -7.81 -3.46 -3.35
C ASP A 191 -8.90 -3.67 -4.41
N TYR A 192 -8.61 -3.27 -5.64
CA TYR A 192 -9.51 -3.55 -6.77
C TYR A 192 -9.51 -5.04 -7.17
N ASP A 193 -8.38 -5.76 -7.07
CA ASP A 193 -8.35 -7.22 -7.24
C ASP A 193 -9.29 -7.91 -6.23
N VAL A 194 -9.26 -7.46 -4.99
CA VAL A 194 -10.15 -7.98 -3.95
C VAL A 194 -11.60 -7.58 -4.22
N TYR A 195 -11.85 -6.33 -4.62
CA TYR A 195 -13.16 -5.84 -5.00
C TYR A 195 -13.78 -6.67 -6.14
N LEU A 196 -13.02 -7.01 -7.18
CA LEU A 196 -13.51 -7.87 -8.28
C LEU A 196 -14.01 -9.25 -7.82
N ASN A 197 -13.38 -9.80 -6.77
CA ASN A 197 -13.79 -11.09 -6.21
C ASN A 197 -14.99 -11.00 -5.26
N GLU A 198 -15.23 -9.81 -4.71
CA GLU A 198 -16.22 -9.63 -3.63
C GLU A 198 -17.48 -8.87 -4.05
N ARG A 199 -17.41 -8.06 -5.12
CA ARG A 199 -18.50 -7.15 -5.50
C ARG A 199 -19.83 -7.84 -5.79
N GLU A 200 -19.78 -9.04 -6.34
CA GLU A 200 -20.98 -9.82 -6.70
C GLU A 200 -21.52 -10.69 -5.53
N LYS A 201 -20.77 -10.81 -4.43
CA LYS A 201 -21.20 -11.60 -3.30
C LYS A 201 -22.27 -10.85 -2.50
N PRO A 202 -23.36 -11.50 -2.09
CA PRO A 202 -24.37 -10.87 -1.27
C PRO A 202 -23.78 -10.43 0.07
N VAL A 203 -24.23 -9.29 0.56
CA VAL A 203 -23.90 -8.79 1.90
C VAL A 203 -25.17 -8.29 2.56
N GLN A 204 -25.36 -8.65 3.82
CA GLN A 204 -26.43 -8.06 4.65
C GLN A 204 -25.88 -6.78 5.26
N GLU A 205 -26.36 -5.65 4.77
CA GLU A 205 -25.99 -4.34 5.33
C GLU A 205 -26.60 -4.16 6.73
N ASP A 206 -25.86 -3.47 7.57
CA ASP A 206 -26.26 -3.07 8.90
C ASP A 206 -26.25 -1.54 9.00
N ALA A 207 -27.39 -0.94 8.76
CA ALA A 207 -27.57 0.52 8.85
C ALA A 207 -27.31 1.07 10.28
N GLY A 208 -27.33 0.23 11.30
CA GLY A 208 -26.99 0.58 12.66
C GLY A 208 -25.51 0.46 13.01
N MET A 209 -24.61 0.33 12.01
CA MET A 209 -23.18 0.13 12.25
C MET A 209 -22.33 1.14 11.46
N GLY A 210 -21.42 1.83 12.16
CA GLY A 210 -20.26 2.51 11.58
C GLY A 210 -18.99 1.70 11.81
N VAL A 211 -17.99 1.80 10.92
CA VAL A 211 -16.70 1.10 11.08
C VAL A 211 -15.55 2.08 11.16
N PHE A 212 -14.71 1.97 12.18
CA PHE A 212 -13.45 2.69 12.28
C PHE A 212 -12.31 1.84 11.69
N LEU A 213 -11.62 2.38 10.69
CA LEU A 213 -10.47 1.75 10.04
C LEU A 213 -9.22 2.08 10.85
N ASP A 214 -8.90 1.22 11.81
CA ASP A 214 -7.78 1.44 12.72
C ASP A 214 -6.44 1.29 12.01
N GLU A 215 -5.53 2.19 12.28
CA GLU A 215 -4.16 2.23 11.75
C GLU A 215 -3.11 1.92 12.80
N TYR A 216 -3.54 1.56 14.02
CA TYR A 216 -2.66 1.28 15.16
C TYR A 216 -1.70 2.43 15.47
N LEU A 217 -2.17 3.66 15.27
CA LEU A 217 -1.35 4.86 15.13
C LEU A 217 -0.36 5.09 16.30
N PRO A 218 -0.74 4.96 17.58
CA PRO A 218 0.21 5.13 18.70
C PRO A 218 1.32 4.07 18.75
N PHE A 219 1.12 2.91 18.12
CA PHE A 219 2.00 1.74 18.26
C PHE A 219 2.49 1.18 16.94
N HIS A 220 2.23 1.86 15.82
CA HIS A 220 2.55 1.31 14.50
C HIS A 220 4.06 1.06 14.35
N PRO A 221 4.50 -0.16 13.99
CA PRO A 221 5.92 -0.52 13.97
C PRO A 221 6.80 0.33 13.05
N ASP A 222 6.21 0.96 12.04
CA ASP A 222 6.96 1.80 11.10
C ASP A 222 7.59 3.02 11.78
N TYR A 223 6.99 3.55 12.84
CA TYR A 223 7.59 4.64 13.62
C TYR A 223 8.84 4.16 14.35
N VAL A 224 8.77 2.99 15.00
CA VAL A 224 9.92 2.38 15.66
C VAL A 224 11.03 2.07 14.66
N GLN A 225 10.69 1.47 13.51
CA GLN A 225 11.65 1.11 12.47
C GLN A 225 12.32 2.32 11.82
N SER A 226 11.58 3.41 11.68
CA SER A 226 12.09 4.67 11.11
C SER A 226 12.82 5.55 12.14
N GLY A 227 12.74 5.21 13.44
CA GLY A 227 13.29 6.02 14.53
C GLY A 227 12.53 7.33 14.73
N MET A 228 11.28 7.40 14.31
CA MET A 228 10.38 8.54 14.51
C MET A 228 9.41 8.28 15.67
N PRO A 229 9.04 9.30 16.44
CA PRO A 229 7.98 9.16 17.41
C PRO A 229 6.62 8.94 16.67
N PRO A 230 5.66 8.21 17.28
CA PRO A 230 4.31 8.16 16.76
C PRO A 230 3.67 9.55 16.77
N PRO A 231 2.68 9.80 15.88
CA PRO A 231 2.06 11.13 15.77
C PRO A 231 1.15 11.48 16.96
N SER A 232 0.75 10.49 17.74
CA SER A 232 -0.05 10.65 18.95
C SER A 232 0.27 9.57 19.97
N GLY A 233 0.22 9.90 21.25
CA GLY A 233 0.35 8.96 22.34
C GLY A 233 -0.98 8.28 22.70
N PRO A 234 -0.95 7.08 23.33
CA PRO A 234 -2.18 6.36 23.69
C PRO A 234 -3.08 7.13 24.65
N ASP A 235 -2.49 7.89 25.57
CA ASP A 235 -3.21 8.61 26.64
C ASP A 235 -4.06 9.79 26.12
N SER A 236 -3.71 10.35 24.96
CA SER A 236 -4.48 11.40 24.26
C SER A 236 -5.38 10.82 23.18
N TYR A 237 -4.86 9.89 22.40
CA TYR A 237 -5.49 9.32 21.22
C TYR A 237 -6.78 8.58 21.54
N PHE A 238 -6.74 7.56 22.40
CA PHE A 238 -7.91 6.75 22.68
C PHE A 238 -9.04 7.49 23.41
N PRO A 239 -8.77 8.38 24.40
CA PRO A 239 -9.82 9.22 24.96
C PRO A 239 -10.50 10.14 23.94
N ALA A 240 -9.74 10.74 23.01
CA ALA A 240 -10.30 11.58 21.95
C ALA A 240 -11.24 10.78 21.03
N LEU A 241 -10.79 9.60 20.58
CA LEU A 241 -11.61 8.73 19.75
C LEU A 241 -12.85 8.22 20.48
N ARG A 242 -12.76 7.86 21.76
CA ARG A 242 -13.94 7.44 22.54
C ARG A 242 -14.99 8.53 22.58
N ARG A 243 -14.62 9.79 22.88
CA ARG A 243 -15.56 10.92 22.85
C ARG A 243 -16.24 11.10 21.50
N LEU A 244 -15.46 10.97 20.42
CA LEU A 244 -15.99 11.07 19.07
C LEU A 244 -16.99 9.93 18.77
N PHE A 245 -16.63 8.69 19.10
CA PHE A 245 -17.50 7.54 18.88
C PHE A 245 -18.77 7.60 19.74
N ASP A 246 -18.67 8.05 21.00
CA ASP A 246 -19.84 8.30 21.86
C ASP A 246 -20.78 9.32 21.23
N ALA A 247 -20.25 10.37 20.57
CA ALA A 247 -21.06 11.36 19.85
C ALA A 247 -21.78 10.73 18.65
N PHE A 248 -21.06 9.95 17.82
CA PHE A 248 -21.69 9.24 16.69
C PHE A 248 -22.80 8.28 17.16
N GLU A 249 -22.52 7.47 18.17
CA GLU A 249 -23.47 6.49 18.68
C GLU A 249 -24.70 7.14 19.28
N ARG A 250 -24.52 8.24 19.99
CA ARG A 250 -25.63 9.01 20.57
C ARG A 250 -26.50 9.68 19.50
N ASP A 251 -25.86 10.35 18.53
CA ASP A 251 -26.56 11.24 17.61
C ASP A 251 -27.14 10.47 16.42
N LEU A 252 -26.43 9.47 15.89
CA LEU A 252 -26.87 8.64 14.76
C LEU A 252 -27.59 7.36 15.15
N LYS A 253 -27.67 7.03 16.46
CA LYS A 253 -28.28 5.78 16.99
C LYS A 253 -27.71 4.51 16.36
N ILE A 254 -26.39 4.46 16.26
CA ILE A 254 -25.61 3.35 15.71
C ILE A 254 -24.65 2.80 16.76
N ARG A 255 -23.96 1.71 16.42
CA ARG A 255 -22.74 1.27 17.12
C ARG A 255 -21.51 1.45 16.25
N ILE A 256 -20.37 1.68 16.86
CA ILE A 256 -19.07 1.72 16.16
C ILE A 256 -18.33 0.40 16.40
N VAL A 257 -17.89 -0.23 15.31
CA VAL A 257 -17.03 -1.42 15.31
C VAL A 257 -15.63 -1.02 14.83
N ILE A 258 -14.61 -1.56 15.48
CA ILE A 258 -13.22 -1.28 15.17
C ILE A 258 -12.67 -2.36 14.22
N ALA A 259 -12.34 -1.98 13.00
CA ALA A 259 -11.59 -2.83 12.07
C ALA A 259 -10.10 -2.71 12.39
N ALA A 260 -9.62 -3.53 13.31
CA ALA A 260 -8.27 -3.43 13.85
C ALA A 260 -7.19 -3.68 12.79
N HIS A 261 -6.10 -2.91 12.89
CA HIS A 261 -4.93 -3.10 12.05
C HIS A 261 -4.35 -4.52 12.21
N PRO A 262 -3.83 -5.17 11.14
CA PRO A 262 -3.34 -6.56 11.21
C PRO A 262 -2.21 -6.81 12.22
N LEU A 263 -1.51 -5.78 12.64
CA LEU A 263 -0.43 -5.85 13.64
C LEU A 263 -0.86 -5.38 15.04
N ALA A 264 -2.11 -4.97 15.20
CA ALA A 264 -2.61 -4.51 16.50
C ALA A 264 -2.69 -5.65 17.51
N ARG A 265 -2.44 -5.34 18.77
CA ARG A 265 -2.52 -6.25 19.92
C ARG A 265 -3.39 -5.62 21.01
N TYR A 266 -4.69 -5.57 20.73
CA TYR A 266 -5.66 -4.97 21.65
C TYR A 266 -6.21 -5.95 22.68
N GLU A 267 -5.84 -7.23 22.61
CA GLU A 267 -6.25 -8.26 23.58
C GLU A 267 -5.79 -7.90 24.99
N GLU A 268 -4.65 -7.22 25.10
CA GLU A 268 -4.07 -6.78 26.38
C GLU A 268 -4.70 -5.47 26.90
N HIS A 269 -5.42 -4.74 26.01
CA HIS A 269 -5.99 -3.43 26.28
C HIS A 269 -7.37 -3.23 25.66
N PRO A 270 -8.36 -4.08 26.03
CA PRO A 270 -9.71 -4.00 25.46
C PRO A 270 -10.43 -2.67 25.79
N GLU A 271 -9.98 -1.96 26.81
CA GLU A 271 -10.51 -0.67 27.25
C GLU A 271 -10.17 0.50 26.32
N TYR A 272 -9.19 0.38 25.44
CA TYR A 272 -8.75 1.49 24.57
C TYR A 272 -9.90 2.10 23.78
N PHE A 273 -10.79 1.28 23.25
CA PHE A 273 -11.96 1.74 22.51
C PHE A 273 -13.25 1.76 23.32
N GLY A 274 -13.17 1.76 24.68
CA GLY A 274 -14.33 1.89 25.55
C GLY A 274 -15.30 0.70 25.48
N GLY A 275 -14.78 -0.51 25.31
CA GLY A 275 -15.57 -1.75 25.24
C GLY A 275 -16.25 -2.01 23.89
N ARG A 276 -15.95 -1.22 22.87
CA ARG A 276 -16.44 -1.45 21.49
C ARG A 276 -15.86 -2.72 20.91
N GLU A 277 -16.64 -3.35 20.03
CA GLU A 277 -16.22 -4.57 19.35
C GLU A 277 -14.99 -4.31 18.46
N ILE A 278 -13.94 -5.12 18.63
CA ILE A 278 -12.68 -5.03 17.88
C ILE A 278 -12.54 -6.30 17.04
N ILE A 279 -12.49 -6.14 15.71
CA ILE A 279 -12.40 -7.26 14.76
C ILE A 279 -11.17 -7.09 13.88
N GLN A 280 -10.31 -8.09 13.87
CA GLN A 280 -9.10 -8.12 13.04
C GLN A 280 -9.30 -9.01 11.80
N GLY A 281 -8.70 -8.60 10.67
CA GLY A 281 -8.66 -9.41 9.44
C GLY A 281 -9.93 -9.37 8.59
N LYS A 282 -11.00 -8.66 9.01
CA LYS A 282 -12.29 -8.58 8.30
C LYS A 282 -12.64 -7.17 7.81
N THR A 283 -11.65 -6.32 7.59
CA THR A 283 -11.87 -4.91 7.25
C THR A 283 -12.82 -4.70 6.07
N LEU A 284 -12.65 -5.46 4.98
CA LEU A 284 -13.53 -5.38 3.82
C LEU A 284 -14.98 -5.77 4.15
N GLU A 285 -15.16 -6.87 4.87
CA GLU A 285 -16.49 -7.34 5.28
C GLU A 285 -17.20 -6.29 6.13
N LEU A 286 -16.48 -5.70 7.08
CA LEU A 286 -16.99 -4.64 7.96
C LEU A 286 -17.38 -3.39 7.17
N ILE A 287 -16.54 -2.94 6.22
CA ILE A 287 -16.86 -1.80 5.35
C ILE A 287 -18.13 -2.09 4.54
N ARG A 288 -18.23 -3.25 3.93
CA ARG A 288 -19.41 -3.62 3.12
C ARG A 288 -20.70 -3.65 3.95
N LYS A 289 -20.61 -4.12 5.20
CA LYS A 289 -21.76 -4.17 6.12
C LYS A 289 -22.13 -2.81 6.69
N SER A 290 -21.15 -1.93 6.92
CA SER A 290 -21.38 -0.68 7.63
C SER A 290 -22.16 0.34 6.81
N ARG A 291 -22.81 1.26 7.51
CA ARG A 291 -23.43 2.47 6.96
C ARG A 291 -22.37 3.44 6.43
N PHE A 292 -21.23 3.57 7.13
CA PHE A 292 -20.11 4.45 6.77
C PHE A 292 -18.81 3.96 7.41
N ALA A 293 -17.69 4.48 6.87
CA ALA A 293 -16.36 4.25 7.39
C ALA A 293 -15.79 5.53 8.05
N ILE A 294 -14.99 5.35 9.08
CA ILE A 294 -14.22 6.40 9.76
C ILE A 294 -12.74 6.07 9.59
N ALA A 295 -11.92 7.04 9.18
CA ALA A 295 -10.49 6.83 8.93
C ALA A 295 -9.66 8.07 9.24
N HIS A 296 -8.36 7.87 9.49
CA HIS A 296 -7.35 8.91 9.37
C HIS A 296 -6.82 8.95 7.92
N GLU A 297 -5.86 8.07 7.59
CA GLU A 297 -5.23 7.98 6.26
C GLU A 297 -5.14 6.54 5.71
N SER A 298 -5.99 5.65 6.20
CA SER A 298 -5.94 4.22 5.90
C SER A 298 -6.08 3.93 4.40
N THR A 299 -5.20 3.07 3.86
CA THR A 299 -5.35 2.58 2.49
C THR A 299 -6.60 1.70 2.30
N ALA A 300 -7.18 1.16 3.37
CA ALA A 300 -8.45 0.44 3.33
C ALA A 300 -9.63 1.35 2.93
N LEU A 301 -9.44 2.67 2.93
CA LEU A 301 -10.35 3.67 2.36
C LEU A 301 -10.75 3.34 0.92
N ASN A 302 -9.85 2.74 0.14
CA ASN A 302 -10.15 2.32 -1.23
C ASN A 302 -11.39 1.42 -1.29
N PHE A 303 -11.61 0.55 -0.30
CA PHE A 303 -12.82 -0.28 -0.24
C PHE A 303 -14.07 0.55 0.01
N ALA A 304 -14.00 1.55 0.91
CA ALA A 304 -15.15 2.44 1.13
C ALA A 304 -15.53 3.18 -0.15
N VAL A 305 -14.55 3.70 -0.89
CA VAL A 305 -14.77 4.36 -2.18
C VAL A 305 -15.30 3.40 -3.25
N LEU A 306 -14.83 2.15 -3.28
CA LEU A 306 -15.24 1.14 -4.25
C LEU A 306 -16.67 0.61 -4.02
N PHE A 307 -17.13 0.63 -2.78
CA PHE A 307 -18.49 0.23 -2.41
C PHE A 307 -19.41 1.42 -2.13
N ASP A 308 -19.02 2.62 -2.55
CA ASP A 308 -19.77 3.88 -2.40
C ASP A 308 -20.23 4.16 -0.96
N LYS A 309 -19.43 3.72 0.02
CA LYS A 309 -19.70 3.98 1.44
C LYS A 309 -19.23 5.38 1.82
N PRO A 310 -20.03 6.16 2.55
CA PRO A 310 -19.59 7.44 3.10
C PRO A 310 -18.33 7.29 3.96
N VAL A 311 -17.43 8.26 3.89
CA VAL A 311 -16.23 8.30 4.72
C VAL A 311 -16.20 9.57 5.55
N LEU A 312 -15.91 9.42 6.84
CA LEU A 312 -15.60 10.48 7.77
C LEU A 312 -14.10 10.46 8.06
N PHE A 313 -13.42 11.57 7.76
CA PHE A 313 -12.01 11.72 8.10
C PHE A 313 -11.89 12.35 9.48
N VAL A 314 -11.03 11.76 10.32
CA VAL A 314 -10.86 12.18 11.70
C VAL A 314 -9.40 12.48 12.04
N THR A 315 -9.19 13.40 12.95
CA THR A 315 -7.88 13.78 13.48
C THR A 315 -8.00 14.11 14.98
N THR A 316 -6.87 14.41 15.61
CA THR A 316 -6.79 14.94 16.99
C THR A 316 -5.85 16.14 16.99
N ASP A 317 -5.88 16.96 18.04
CA ASP A 317 -4.95 18.08 18.19
C ASP A 317 -3.49 17.65 18.12
N GLU A 318 -3.18 16.46 18.63
CA GLU A 318 -1.82 15.93 18.63
C GLU A 318 -1.39 15.48 17.23
N ILE A 319 -2.27 14.81 16.47
CA ILE A 319 -2.03 14.45 15.07
C ILE A 319 -1.85 15.70 14.22
N GLU A 320 -2.68 16.75 14.40
CA GLU A 320 -2.57 18.01 13.67
C GLU A 320 -1.22 18.72 13.89
N ARG A 321 -0.60 18.54 15.06
CA ARG A 321 0.76 19.05 15.34
C ARG A 321 1.85 18.32 14.58
N ASN A 322 1.55 17.13 14.01
CA ASN A 322 2.45 16.42 13.13
C ASN A 322 2.18 16.79 11.65
N PRO A 323 2.99 17.69 11.03
CA PRO A 323 2.68 18.21 9.70
C PRO A 323 2.70 17.15 8.59
N ARG A 324 3.32 16.02 8.83
CA ARG A 324 3.35 14.91 7.88
C ARG A 324 2.00 14.21 7.87
N GLU A 325 1.55 13.72 9.02
CA GLU A 325 0.32 12.97 9.15
C GLU A 325 -0.90 13.83 8.81
N ALA A 326 -0.99 15.03 9.39
CA ALA A 326 -2.06 15.97 9.08
C ALA A 326 -2.22 16.21 7.57
N ARG A 327 -1.10 16.42 6.84
CA ARG A 327 -1.16 16.63 5.39
C ARG A 327 -1.71 15.44 4.61
N PHE A 328 -1.42 14.20 5.02
CA PHE A 328 -1.98 13.02 4.38
C PHE A 328 -3.49 12.92 4.61
N ILE A 329 -3.94 13.10 5.86
CA ILE A 329 -5.37 13.07 6.21
C ILE A 329 -6.13 14.13 5.42
N HIS A 330 -5.65 15.38 5.44
CA HIS A 330 -6.29 16.48 4.71
C HIS A 330 -6.25 16.30 3.18
N ALA A 331 -5.19 15.70 2.64
CA ALA A 331 -5.12 15.41 1.21
C ALA A 331 -6.14 14.34 0.79
N MET A 332 -6.29 13.27 1.57
CA MET A 332 -7.30 12.24 1.30
C MET A 332 -8.72 12.80 1.42
N ALA A 333 -8.99 13.54 2.49
CA ALA A 333 -10.28 14.19 2.69
C ALA A 333 -10.63 15.16 1.53
N GLY A 334 -9.69 15.98 1.11
CA GLY A 334 -9.86 16.92 0.00
C GLY A 334 -10.18 16.25 -1.34
N TRP A 335 -9.61 15.07 -1.62
CA TRP A 335 -9.94 14.32 -2.84
C TRP A 335 -11.38 13.80 -2.86
N LEU A 336 -11.97 13.56 -1.69
CA LEU A 336 -13.36 13.10 -1.54
C LEU A 336 -14.34 14.22 -1.19
N ASN A 337 -13.93 15.50 -1.29
CA ASN A 337 -14.71 16.67 -0.89
C ASN A 337 -15.22 16.59 0.56
N LYS A 338 -14.39 16.06 1.47
CA LYS A 338 -14.69 15.89 2.89
C LYS A 338 -13.91 16.88 3.73
N THR A 339 -14.51 17.29 4.84
CA THR A 339 -13.81 17.99 5.92
C THR A 339 -13.18 16.97 6.87
N VAL A 340 -12.11 17.39 7.56
CA VAL A 340 -11.52 16.59 8.63
C VAL A 340 -12.16 16.98 9.96
N ILE A 341 -12.59 16.01 10.73
CA ILE A 341 -13.23 16.16 12.02
C ILE A 341 -12.16 16.03 13.09
N ASN A 342 -11.91 17.09 13.85
CA ASN A 342 -11.02 17.02 15.01
C ASN A 342 -11.80 16.48 16.23
N ALA A 343 -11.37 15.32 16.76
CA ALA A 343 -12.00 14.66 17.91
C ALA A 343 -11.84 15.42 19.23
N ASP A 344 -10.91 16.39 19.31
CA ASP A 344 -10.71 17.26 20.46
C ASP A 344 -11.52 18.56 20.38
N ALA A 345 -12.08 18.88 19.21
CA ALA A 345 -12.95 20.05 19.01
C ALA A 345 -14.40 19.76 19.41
N PRO A 346 -15.25 20.79 19.56
CA PRO A 346 -16.70 20.59 19.74
C PRO A 346 -17.31 19.78 18.60
N LEU A 347 -18.13 18.77 18.96
CA LEU A 347 -18.73 17.82 18.02
C LEU A 347 -20.20 18.15 17.69
N ASP A 348 -20.56 19.44 17.70
CA ASP A 348 -21.89 19.90 17.27
C ASP A 348 -21.91 20.03 15.74
N ARG A 349 -22.34 18.95 15.07
CA ARG A 349 -22.34 18.84 13.61
C ARG A 349 -23.59 18.15 13.09
N ASP A 350 -23.97 18.51 11.87
CA ASP A 350 -24.95 17.76 11.09
C ASP A 350 -24.32 16.51 10.48
N TRP A 351 -24.37 15.41 11.24
CA TRP A 351 -23.76 14.13 10.82
C TRP A 351 -24.37 13.57 9.53
N GLU A 352 -25.66 13.76 9.30
CA GLU A 352 -26.32 13.28 8.08
C GLU A 352 -25.74 13.98 6.82
N ARG A 353 -25.45 15.25 6.93
CA ARG A 353 -24.77 16.00 5.87
C ARG A 353 -23.33 15.50 5.67
N GLU A 354 -22.61 15.24 6.74
CA GLU A 354 -21.23 14.69 6.65
C GLU A 354 -21.20 13.31 6.00
N LEU A 355 -22.29 12.52 6.11
CA LEU A 355 -22.42 11.20 5.48
C LEU A 355 -22.84 11.23 4.00
N THR A 356 -23.08 12.40 3.41
CA THR A 356 -23.42 12.52 1.98
C THR A 356 -22.19 12.16 1.12
N VAL A 357 -22.33 11.25 0.17
CA VAL A 357 -21.28 10.91 -0.80
C VAL A 357 -21.30 11.92 -1.95
N ASP A 358 -20.14 12.46 -2.29
CA ASP A 358 -19.94 13.22 -3.53
C ASP A 358 -19.48 12.20 -4.62
N GLU A 359 -20.43 11.79 -5.46
CA GLU A 359 -20.21 10.77 -6.50
C GLU A 359 -19.11 11.16 -7.49
N ASP A 360 -19.04 12.44 -7.87
CA ASP A 360 -18.01 12.94 -8.78
C ASP A 360 -16.63 12.91 -8.13
N ALA A 361 -16.52 13.25 -6.85
CA ALA A 361 -15.27 13.17 -6.12
C ALA A 361 -14.81 11.70 -5.99
N TYR A 362 -15.73 10.79 -5.71
CA TYR A 362 -15.44 9.34 -5.65
C TYR A 362 -15.00 8.79 -7.01
N ALA A 363 -15.67 9.18 -8.11
CA ALA A 363 -15.29 8.81 -9.46
C ALA A 363 -13.89 9.32 -9.82
N ARG A 364 -13.58 10.59 -9.52
CA ARG A 364 -12.24 11.17 -9.72
C ARG A 364 -11.18 10.47 -8.89
N TYR A 365 -11.48 10.12 -7.62
CA TYR A 365 -10.56 9.39 -6.76
C TYR A 365 -10.28 7.98 -7.30
N ARG A 366 -11.32 7.24 -7.71
CA ARG A 366 -11.19 5.91 -8.33
C ARG A 366 -10.26 5.96 -9.54
N GLU A 367 -10.50 6.88 -10.47
CA GLU A 367 -9.66 7.04 -11.65
C GLU A 367 -8.21 7.44 -11.32
N ALA A 368 -8.05 8.36 -10.39
CA ALA A 368 -6.74 8.88 -10.02
C ALA A 368 -5.87 7.86 -9.27
N TYR A 369 -6.43 7.14 -8.32
CA TYR A 369 -5.66 6.36 -7.36
C TYR A 369 -5.92 4.85 -7.41
N ILE A 370 -7.09 4.41 -7.82
CA ILE A 370 -7.46 2.98 -7.78
C ILE A 370 -7.26 2.33 -9.15
N LYS A 371 -8.01 2.78 -10.14
CA LYS A 371 -8.04 2.18 -11.48
C LYS A 371 -8.31 3.26 -12.52
N LYS A 372 -7.40 3.40 -13.47
CA LYS A 372 -7.59 4.32 -14.60
C LYS A 372 -8.75 3.85 -15.48
N ASN A 373 -9.57 4.79 -15.94
CA ASN A 373 -10.67 4.50 -16.86
C ASN A 373 -10.16 3.81 -18.14
N GLY A 374 -10.91 2.81 -18.59
CA GLY A 374 -10.53 1.98 -19.74
C GLY A 374 -9.53 0.85 -19.45
N SER A 375 -8.99 0.74 -18.21
CA SER A 375 -8.20 -0.42 -17.83
C SER A 375 -9.06 -1.69 -17.76
N PRO A 376 -8.51 -2.89 -18.06
CA PRO A 376 -9.27 -4.13 -18.06
C PRO A 376 -9.92 -4.46 -16.71
N GLU A 377 -11.11 -5.07 -16.74
CA GLU A 377 -11.84 -5.61 -15.58
C GLU A 377 -11.37 -7.05 -15.27
N LYS A 378 -10.06 -7.22 -15.07
CA LYS A 378 -9.41 -8.51 -14.80
C LYS A 378 -8.44 -8.36 -13.64
N GLN A 379 -8.14 -9.45 -12.94
CA GLN A 379 -7.10 -9.48 -11.92
C GLN A 379 -5.77 -8.94 -12.47
N THR A 380 -5.05 -8.17 -11.68
CA THR A 380 -3.76 -7.53 -12.08
C THR A 380 -2.80 -8.52 -12.73
N TRP A 381 -2.66 -9.70 -12.16
CA TRP A 381 -1.74 -10.71 -12.69
C TRP A 381 -2.28 -11.42 -13.93
N GLN A 382 -3.61 -11.43 -14.15
CA GLN A 382 -4.19 -11.88 -15.42
C GLN A 382 -3.88 -10.89 -16.54
N ILE A 383 -3.92 -9.59 -16.25
CA ILE A 383 -3.54 -8.55 -17.22
C ILE A 383 -2.07 -8.73 -17.66
N LEU A 384 -1.18 -9.01 -16.69
CA LEU A 384 0.22 -9.33 -17.01
C LEU A 384 0.35 -10.61 -17.83
N ALA A 385 -0.35 -11.68 -17.46
CA ALA A 385 -0.31 -12.96 -18.17
C ALA A 385 -0.76 -12.80 -19.63
N ASP A 386 -1.86 -12.09 -19.85
CA ASP A 386 -2.39 -11.82 -21.19
C ASP A 386 -1.38 -11.03 -22.04
N TYR A 387 -0.75 -10.00 -21.44
CA TYR A 387 0.28 -9.22 -22.12
C TYR A 387 1.50 -10.06 -22.51
N LEU A 388 2.01 -10.88 -21.60
CA LEU A 388 3.21 -11.71 -21.87
C LEU A 388 2.93 -12.73 -22.96
N LYS A 389 1.73 -13.33 -23.01
CA LYS A 389 1.31 -14.26 -24.07
C LYS A 389 1.13 -13.54 -25.42
N ALA A 390 0.54 -12.34 -25.43
CA ALA A 390 0.33 -11.57 -26.66
C ALA A 390 1.64 -11.02 -27.24
N SER A 391 2.66 -10.81 -26.41
CA SER A 391 3.98 -10.34 -26.86
C SER A 391 4.83 -11.43 -27.56
N GLU A 392 4.25 -12.62 -27.74
CA GLU A 392 4.86 -13.80 -28.38
C GLU A 392 4.48 -13.94 -29.86
N VAL A 393 3.47 -13.18 -30.32
CA VAL A 393 3.02 -13.10 -31.70
C VAL A 393 3.68 -11.91 -32.41
#